data_de613b3712ea8695f2e305d9aa2116f2
#
_entry.id   de613b3712ea8695f2e305d9aa2116f2
#
_cell.length_a   1.000
_cell.length_b   1.000
_cell.length_c   1.000
_cell.angle_alpha   90.00
_cell.angle_beta   90.00
_cell.angle_gamma   90.00
#
_symmetry.space_group_name_H-M   'P 1'
#
loop_
_entity.id
_entity.type
_entity.pdbx_description
1 polymer ?
#
loop_
_entity_poly.entity_id
_entity_poly.type
_entity_poly.pdbx_seq_one_letter_code
_entity_poly.pdbx_strand_id
1 'polypeptide(L)'
;MYSLPHLSIPVSHKFIFESLMSNQRQTQYVDGNTLTVENLVQFSTGKFILNLTPAAWAGVAASRKIVQNILDSGEVAYGINTGFGLFSKVVISPDKLEILQDNLIRSHCAGVGTPLTRNRTRMLLALRINVLSKGHSGISTLTLQRVVNAFNADCISVVPSQGTVGASGDLAPLSHLALGLMGEGPMWDPETGQIGEASDIMKRNKCVPIKLKAKEGLAMIN
;
A
#
# COMPACT_ATOMS: atom_id res chain seq x y z
N MET A 1 -59.01 14.74 -22.12
CA MET A 1 -57.84 14.05 -22.68
C MET A 1 -56.70 15.05 -22.75
N TYR A 2 -55.88 15.13 -21.70
CA TYR A 2 -54.74 16.07 -21.66
C TYR A 2 -53.47 15.26 -21.96
N SER A 3 -52.84 15.55 -23.12
CA SER A 3 -51.55 15.00 -23.48
C SER A 3 -50.44 15.73 -22.73
N LEU A 4 -49.62 14.99 -21.99
CA LEU A 4 -48.42 15.50 -21.37
C LEU A 4 -47.35 15.81 -22.43
N PRO A 5 -46.61 16.93 -22.33
CA PRO A 5 -45.56 17.25 -23.28
C PRO A 5 -44.34 16.34 -23.01
N HIS A 6 -43.82 15.75 -24.07
CA HIS A 6 -42.53 15.06 -24.07
C HIS A 6 -41.39 16.05 -23.72
N LEU A 7 -40.86 15.99 -22.50
CA LEU A 7 -39.62 16.67 -22.15
C LEU A 7 -38.44 15.96 -22.82
N SER A 8 -38.02 16.50 -23.96
CA SER A 8 -36.74 16.11 -24.58
C SER A 8 -35.58 16.74 -23.79
N ILE A 9 -34.79 15.92 -23.13
CA ILE A 9 -33.53 16.34 -22.48
C ILE A 9 -32.61 16.89 -23.58
N PRO A 10 -32.09 18.14 -23.45
CA PRO A 10 -31.18 18.71 -24.43
C PRO A 10 -29.95 17.83 -24.60
N VAL A 11 -29.51 17.60 -25.83
CA VAL A 11 -28.36 16.74 -26.20
C VAL A 11 -27.09 17.12 -25.43
N SER A 12 -26.89 18.40 -25.09
CA SER A 12 -25.81 18.91 -24.28
C SER A 12 -25.75 18.31 -22.84
N HIS A 13 -26.92 18.08 -22.22
CA HIS A 13 -26.98 17.50 -20.87
C HIS A 13 -26.69 16.00 -20.87
N LYS A 14 -27.00 15.32 -21.95
CA LYS A 14 -26.69 13.90 -22.11
C LYS A 14 -25.19 13.68 -22.27
N PHE A 15 -24.49 14.52 -23.05
CA PHE A 15 -23.03 14.51 -23.20
C PHE A 15 -22.30 14.85 -21.89
N ILE A 16 -22.81 15.82 -21.13
CA ILE A 16 -22.23 16.20 -19.82
C ILE A 16 -22.43 15.05 -18.82
N PHE A 17 -23.61 14.43 -18.79
CA PHE A 17 -23.91 13.30 -17.90
C PHE A 17 -23.10 12.06 -18.27
N GLU A 18 -22.97 11.72 -19.55
CA GLU A 18 -22.12 10.63 -20.04
C GLU A 18 -20.62 10.91 -19.76
N SER A 19 -20.15 12.16 -19.90
CA SER A 19 -18.79 12.58 -19.53
C SER A 19 -18.55 12.51 -18.02
N LEU A 20 -19.51 12.85 -17.19
CA LEU A 20 -19.43 12.73 -15.73
C LEU A 20 -19.47 11.26 -15.28
N MET A 21 -20.25 10.41 -15.94
CA MET A 21 -20.30 8.97 -15.66
C MET A 21 -19.08 8.21 -16.18
N SER A 22 -18.44 8.68 -17.28
CA SER A 22 -17.23 8.08 -17.83
C SER A 22 -15.98 8.33 -16.99
N ASN A 23 -16.04 9.22 -15.99
CA ASN A 23 -14.90 9.60 -15.15
C ASN A 23 -14.87 8.89 -13.78
N GLN A 24 -15.83 7.98 -13.50
CA GLN A 24 -15.77 7.16 -12.29
C GLN A 24 -14.87 5.95 -12.52
N ARG A 25 -13.68 5.96 -11.87
CA ARG A 25 -12.78 4.80 -11.87
C ARG A 25 -13.52 3.59 -11.29
N GLN A 26 -13.52 2.48 -12.01
CA GLN A 26 -14.12 1.23 -11.55
C GLN A 26 -13.32 0.65 -10.38
N THR A 27 -14.02 0.15 -9.35
CA THR A 27 -13.39 -0.54 -8.23
C THR A 27 -13.16 -2.02 -8.55
N GLN A 28 -11.94 -2.49 -8.36
CA GLN A 28 -11.57 -3.91 -8.39
C GLN A 28 -11.17 -4.35 -6.98
N TYR A 29 -11.64 -5.53 -6.59
CA TYR A 29 -11.39 -6.09 -5.26
C TYR A 29 -10.28 -7.13 -5.31
N VAL A 30 -9.41 -7.12 -4.30
CA VAL A 30 -8.37 -8.12 -4.08
C VAL A 30 -8.62 -8.87 -2.76
N ASP A 31 -8.22 -10.13 -2.73
CA ASP A 31 -8.41 -11.03 -1.58
C ASP A 31 -7.17 -11.87 -1.27
N GLY A 32 -6.07 -11.62 -2.01
CA GLY A 32 -4.83 -12.36 -1.90
C GLY A 32 -4.77 -13.64 -2.74
N ASN A 33 -5.87 -14.06 -3.39
CA ASN A 33 -5.95 -15.34 -4.08
C ASN A 33 -6.41 -15.22 -5.53
N THR A 34 -7.26 -14.25 -5.85
CA THR A 34 -7.94 -14.19 -7.17
C THR A 34 -7.35 -13.15 -8.13
N LEU A 35 -6.30 -12.42 -7.73
CA LEU A 35 -5.65 -11.45 -8.59
C LEU A 35 -5.02 -12.13 -9.81
N THR A 36 -5.43 -11.73 -11.02
CA THR A 36 -4.86 -12.21 -12.28
C THR A 36 -3.79 -11.25 -12.82
N VAL A 37 -3.01 -11.71 -13.79
CA VAL A 37 -2.02 -10.86 -14.48
C VAL A 37 -2.70 -9.70 -15.20
N GLU A 38 -3.85 -9.93 -15.82
CA GLU A 38 -4.63 -8.92 -16.52
C GLU A 38 -5.11 -7.82 -15.56
N ASN A 39 -5.62 -8.20 -14.37
CA ASN A 39 -6.01 -7.25 -13.33
C ASN A 39 -4.81 -6.44 -12.85
N LEU A 40 -3.65 -7.08 -12.66
CA LEU A 40 -2.42 -6.41 -12.26
C LEU A 40 -1.98 -5.36 -13.28
N VAL A 41 -2.02 -5.71 -14.57
CA VAL A 41 -1.71 -4.77 -15.66
C VAL A 41 -2.72 -3.61 -15.67
N GLN A 42 -4.00 -3.87 -15.45
CA GLN A 42 -5.02 -2.83 -15.34
C GLN A 42 -4.73 -1.86 -14.17
N PHE A 43 -4.31 -2.37 -13.02
CA PHE A 43 -3.89 -1.53 -11.89
C PHE A 43 -2.71 -0.61 -12.22
N SER A 44 -1.80 -1.01 -13.11
CA SER A 44 -0.68 -0.17 -13.52
C SER A 44 -1.09 1.13 -14.22
N THR A 45 -2.27 1.13 -14.85
CA THR A 45 -2.76 2.28 -15.64
C THR A 45 -3.31 3.44 -14.82
N GLY A 46 -3.57 3.24 -13.53
CA GLY A 46 -4.23 4.22 -12.65
C GLY A 46 -5.73 4.41 -12.89
N LYS A 47 -6.33 3.66 -13.83
CA LYS A 47 -7.76 3.79 -14.19
C LYS A 47 -8.71 3.08 -13.22
N PHE A 48 -8.20 2.22 -12.37
CA PHE A 48 -8.99 1.44 -11.43
C PHE A 48 -8.68 1.82 -9.99
N ILE A 49 -9.70 1.73 -9.15
CA ILE A 49 -9.58 1.80 -7.69
C ILE A 49 -9.39 0.38 -7.18
N LEU A 50 -8.40 0.19 -6.33
CA LEU A 50 -8.18 -1.06 -5.62
C LEU A 50 -8.84 -1.01 -4.25
N ASN A 51 -9.55 -2.07 -3.87
CA ASN A 51 -10.03 -2.27 -2.50
C ASN A 51 -9.91 -3.76 -2.14
N LEU A 52 -10.00 -4.08 -0.86
CA LEU A 52 -10.06 -5.46 -0.40
C LEU A 52 -11.51 -5.90 -0.28
N THR A 53 -11.73 -7.22 -0.46
CA THR A 53 -13.03 -7.81 -0.13
C THR A 53 -13.31 -7.71 1.38
N PRO A 54 -14.58 -7.70 1.82
CA PRO A 54 -14.91 -7.70 3.24
C PRO A 54 -14.28 -8.87 4.01
N ALA A 55 -14.22 -10.06 3.39
CA ALA A 55 -13.58 -11.23 3.97
C ALA A 55 -12.07 -11.04 4.18
N ALA A 56 -11.37 -10.42 3.20
CA ALA A 56 -9.95 -10.10 3.32
C ALA A 56 -9.69 -9.09 4.46
N TRP A 57 -10.51 -8.05 4.59
CA TRP A 57 -10.42 -7.12 5.72
C TRP A 57 -10.60 -7.81 7.07
N ALA A 58 -11.56 -8.75 7.18
CA ALA A 58 -11.77 -9.54 8.39
C ALA A 58 -10.56 -10.44 8.70
N GLY A 59 -9.95 -11.06 7.68
CA GLY A 59 -8.72 -11.86 7.82
C GLY A 59 -7.53 -11.03 8.30
N VAL A 60 -7.34 -9.83 7.75
CA VAL A 60 -6.29 -8.88 8.20
C VAL A 60 -6.50 -8.50 9.66
N ALA A 61 -7.73 -8.18 10.07
CA ALA A 61 -8.04 -7.85 11.45
C ALA A 61 -7.77 -9.03 12.41
N ALA A 62 -8.15 -10.25 12.03
CA ALA A 62 -7.90 -11.46 12.80
C ALA A 62 -6.40 -11.74 12.99
N SER A 63 -5.62 -11.62 11.91
CA SER A 63 -4.16 -11.77 11.95
C SER A 63 -3.50 -10.72 12.85
N ARG A 64 -3.93 -9.45 12.78
CA ARG A 64 -3.42 -8.39 13.68
C ARG A 64 -3.72 -8.69 15.14
N LYS A 65 -4.90 -9.24 15.45
CA LYS A 65 -5.26 -9.62 16.81
C LYS A 65 -4.28 -10.64 17.41
N ILE A 66 -3.79 -11.59 16.62
CA ILE A 66 -2.78 -12.55 17.07
C ILE A 66 -1.50 -11.83 17.48
N VAL A 67 -1.00 -10.90 16.67
CA VAL A 67 0.18 -10.09 17.01
C VAL A 67 -0.06 -9.31 18.31
N GLN A 68 -1.25 -8.71 18.47
CA GLN A 68 -1.55 -7.96 19.67
C GLN A 68 -1.59 -8.86 20.91
N ASN A 69 -2.18 -10.05 20.81
CA ASN A 69 -2.20 -11.01 21.93
C ASN A 69 -0.79 -11.42 22.39
N ILE A 70 0.15 -11.61 21.43
CA ILE A 70 1.55 -11.92 21.75
C ILE A 70 2.20 -10.74 22.47
N LEU A 71 1.95 -9.50 22.02
CA LEU A 71 2.49 -8.31 22.69
C LEU A 71 1.93 -8.15 24.11
N ASP A 72 0.64 -8.37 24.28
CA ASP A 72 -0.07 -8.20 25.57
C ASP A 72 0.32 -9.31 26.57
N SER A 73 0.59 -10.53 26.10
CA SER A 73 1.03 -11.64 26.95
C SER A 73 2.52 -11.56 27.33
N GLY A 74 3.31 -10.76 26.61
CA GLY A 74 4.77 -10.73 26.77
C GLY A 74 5.49 -11.96 26.23
N GLU A 75 4.80 -12.85 25.50
CA GLU A 75 5.42 -13.98 24.83
C GLU A 75 6.48 -13.50 23.82
N VAL A 76 7.65 -14.14 23.83
CA VAL A 76 8.75 -13.79 22.92
C VAL A 76 8.52 -14.44 21.56
N ALA A 77 8.27 -13.62 20.54
CA ALA A 77 8.05 -14.09 19.18
C ALA A 77 8.92 -13.35 18.17
N TYR A 78 9.66 -14.13 17.36
CA TYR A 78 10.54 -13.57 16.34
C TYR A 78 9.82 -12.61 15.38
N GLY A 79 10.43 -11.45 15.18
CA GLY A 79 9.91 -10.42 14.28
C GLY A 79 8.69 -9.66 14.80
N ILE A 80 8.22 -9.96 16.01
CA ILE A 80 7.16 -9.22 16.71
C ILE A 80 7.76 -8.32 17.78
N ASN A 81 8.48 -8.93 18.75
CA ASN A 81 9.11 -8.25 19.87
C ASN A 81 10.59 -8.65 20.07
N THR A 82 11.23 -9.11 19.01
CA THR A 82 12.68 -9.37 18.97
C THR A 82 13.35 -8.52 17.91
N GLY A 83 14.69 -8.45 17.96
CA GLY A 83 15.48 -8.00 16.82
C GLY A 83 15.45 -9.00 15.67
N PHE A 84 16.25 -8.74 14.62
CA PHE A 84 16.28 -9.54 13.39
C PHE A 84 17.65 -10.16 13.18
N GLY A 85 17.72 -11.26 12.43
CA GLY A 85 18.98 -11.94 12.09
C GLY A 85 19.77 -12.34 13.32
N LEU A 86 20.98 -11.81 13.48
CA LEU A 86 21.83 -12.07 14.66
C LEU A 86 21.20 -11.64 15.99
N PHE A 87 20.29 -10.66 15.94
CA PHE A 87 19.55 -10.18 17.12
C PHE A 87 18.19 -10.88 17.33
N SER A 88 17.95 -12.01 16.67
CA SER A 88 16.67 -12.75 16.75
C SER A 88 16.29 -13.19 18.17
N LYS A 89 17.26 -13.33 19.08
CA LYS A 89 17.06 -13.68 20.50
C LYS A 89 17.02 -12.46 21.44
N VAL A 90 17.28 -11.25 20.92
CA VAL A 90 17.26 -10.01 21.71
C VAL A 90 15.83 -9.52 21.80
N VAL A 91 15.26 -9.53 22.99
CA VAL A 91 13.91 -9.00 23.26
C VAL A 91 13.96 -7.48 23.24
N ILE A 92 13.06 -6.87 22.52
CA ILE A 92 12.94 -5.42 22.37
C ILE A 92 11.85 -4.92 23.31
N SER A 93 12.14 -3.90 24.08
CA SER A 93 11.17 -3.29 24.99
C SER A 93 10.01 -2.64 24.22
N PRO A 94 8.77 -2.67 24.76
CA PRO A 94 7.58 -2.18 24.07
C PRO A 94 7.71 -0.74 23.54
N ASP A 95 8.37 0.14 24.28
CA ASP A 95 8.63 1.54 23.91
C ASP A 95 9.54 1.71 22.68
N LYS A 96 10.32 0.68 22.32
CA LYS A 96 11.25 0.69 21.20
C LYS A 96 10.74 -0.07 19.96
N LEU A 97 9.61 -0.74 20.06
CA LEU A 97 9.11 -1.58 18.95
C LEU A 97 8.77 -0.78 17.69
N GLU A 98 8.19 0.42 17.84
CA GLU A 98 7.82 1.25 16.68
C GLU A 98 9.08 1.81 15.99
N ILE A 99 10.03 2.36 16.76
CA ILE A 99 11.29 2.86 16.18
C ILE A 99 12.14 1.76 15.55
N LEU A 100 12.03 0.52 16.05
CA LEU A 100 12.66 -0.63 15.41
C LEU A 100 12.10 -0.87 14.00
N GLN A 101 10.78 -0.73 13.80
CA GLN A 101 10.17 -0.91 12.48
C GLN A 101 10.62 0.18 11.50
N ASP A 102 10.64 1.43 11.94
CA ASP A 102 11.11 2.55 11.11
C ASP A 102 12.58 2.36 10.72
N ASN A 103 13.43 1.98 11.67
CA ASN A 103 14.84 1.71 11.42
C ASN A 103 15.05 0.49 10.52
N LEU A 104 14.21 -0.53 10.62
CA LEU A 104 14.23 -1.67 9.71
C LEU A 104 14.02 -1.20 8.26
N ILE A 105 13.01 -0.38 8.01
CA ILE A 105 12.76 0.17 6.67
C ILE A 105 13.96 0.99 6.20
N ARG A 106 14.41 1.97 6.99
CA ARG A 106 15.51 2.86 6.60
C ARG A 106 16.81 2.10 6.32
N SER A 107 17.15 1.10 7.15
CA SER A 107 18.37 0.32 6.99
C SER A 107 18.39 -0.59 5.76
N HIS A 108 17.22 -0.94 5.22
CA HIS A 108 17.09 -1.78 4.04
C HIS A 108 16.83 -0.99 2.74
N CYS A 109 16.70 0.34 2.81
CA CYS A 109 16.62 1.21 1.63
C CYS A 109 17.98 1.38 0.94
N ALA A 110 18.58 0.26 0.53
CA ALA A 110 19.92 0.21 -0.07
C ALA A 110 19.89 -0.07 -1.60
N GLY A 111 18.73 0.10 -2.22
CA GLY A 111 18.59 -0.07 -3.67
C GLY A 111 19.32 1.02 -4.46
N VAL A 112 19.83 0.66 -5.62
CA VAL A 112 20.57 1.55 -6.52
C VAL A 112 20.08 1.42 -7.97
N GLY A 113 20.61 2.25 -8.85
CA GLY A 113 20.31 2.23 -10.29
C GLY A 113 19.11 3.09 -10.67
N THR A 114 18.73 2.99 -11.93
CA THR A 114 17.59 3.74 -12.47
C THR A 114 16.30 3.33 -11.80
N PRO A 115 15.43 4.28 -11.42
CA PRO A 115 14.13 3.94 -10.84
C PRO A 115 13.29 3.05 -11.77
N LEU A 116 12.54 2.13 -11.17
CA LEU A 116 11.43 1.46 -11.86
C LEU A 116 10.46 2.52 -12.38
N THR A 117 9.85 2.27 -13.53
CA THR A 117 8.80 3.17 -14.02
C THR A 117 7.63 3.21 -13.03
N ARG A 118 6.94 4.35 -12.96
CA ARG A 118 5.75 4.52 -12.10
C ARG A 118 4.76 3.35 -12.24
N ASN A 119 4.49 2.89 -13.48
CA ASN A 119 3.57 1.79 -13.74
C ASN A 119 4.06 0.47 -13.13
N ARG A 120 5.36 0.18 -13.21
CA ARG A 120 5.94 -1.03 -12.57
C ARG A 120 5.86 -0.93 -11.05
N THR A 121 6.14 0.24 -10.49
CA THR A 121 6.02 0.43 -9.03
C THR A 121 4.57 0.36 -8.56
N ARG A 122 3.61 0.83 -9.38
CA ARG A 122 2.18 0.61 -9.09
C ARG A 122 1.82 -0.88 -9.05
N MET A 123 2.32 -1.68 -9.99
CA MET A 123 2.12 -3.14 -9.95
C MET A 123 2.75 -3.76 -8.70
N LEU A 124 3.98 -3.34 -8.33
CA LEU A 124 4.64 -3.80 -7.11
C LEU A 124 3.79 -3.48 -5.86
N LEU A 125 3.25 -2.27 -5.77
CA LEU A 125 2.39 -1.87 -4.65
C LEU A 125 1.06 -2.65 -4.64
N ALA A 126 0.44 -2.88 -5.81
CA ALA A 126 -0.76 -3.70 -5.92
C ALA A 126 -0.51 -5.15 -5.47
N LEU A 127 0.62 -5.74 -5.88
CA LEU A 127 1.04 -7.07 -5.42
C LEU A 127 1.26 -7.10 -3.91
N ARG A 128 1.88 -6.05 -3.35
CA ARG A 128 2.07 -5.96 -1.89
C ARG A 128 0.73 -5.90 -1.16
N ILE A 129 -0.20 -5.06 -1.60
CA ILE A 129 -1.55 -5.01 -1.04
C ILE A 129 -2.23 -6.39 -1.14
N ASN A 130 -2.13 -7.06 -2.29
CA ASN A 130 -2.72 -8.38 -2.49
C ASN A 130 -2.13 -9.45 -1.54
N VAL A 131 -0.80 -9.44 -1.31
CA VAL A 131 -0.17 -10.34 -0.32
C VAL A 131 -0.66 -10.04 1.10
N LEU A 132 -0.72 -8.77 1.48
CA LEU A 132 -1.19 -8.35 2.81
C LEU A 132 -2.67 -8.69 3.04
N SER A 133 -3.49 -8.68 1.98
CA SER A 133 -4.92 -9.01 2.06
C SER A 133 -5.20 -10.47 2.41
N LYS A 134 -4.19 -11.38 2.28
CA LYS A 134 -4.31 -12.77 2.77
C LYS A 134 -4.52 -12.89 4.28
N GLY A 135 -4.20 -11.86 5.04
CA GLY A 135 -4.38 -11.89 6.50
C GLY A 135 -3.38 -12.79 7.24
N HIS A 136 -2.15 -12.91 6.74
CA HIS A 136 -1.09 -13.72 7.40
C HIS A 136 0.03 -12.87 7.99
N SER A 137 0.18 -11.61 7.57
CA SER A 137 1.34 -10.78 7.89
C SER A 137 1.25 -10.07 9.24
N GLY A 138 0.06 -9.96 9.83
CA GLY A 138 -0.14 -9.23 11.09
C GLY A 138 -0.11 -7.70 10.95
N ILE A 139 -0.25 -7.17 9.75
CA ILE A 139 -0.44 -5.73 9.53
C ILE A 139 -1.79 -5.28 10.08
N SER A 140 -1.88 -4.05 10.62
CA SER A 140 -3.15 -3.51 11.07
C SER A 140 -4.02 -3.06 9.90
N THR A 141 -5.34 -3.10 10.10
CA THR A 141 -6.30 -2.58 9.12
C THR A 141 -6.08 -1.10 8.84
N LEU A 142 -5.68 -0.32 9.85
CA LEU A 142 -5.38 1.11 9.69
C LEU A 142 -4.19 1.35 8.76
N THR A 143 -3.08 0.64 8.97
CA THR A 143 -1.89 0.78 8.13
C THR A 143 -2.18 0.32 6.71
N LEU A 144 -2.82 -0.83 6.53
CA LEU A 144 -3.19 -1.32 5.20
C LEU A 144 -4.18 -0.39 4.49
N GLN A 145 -5.14 0.21 5.20
CA GLN A 145 -6.06 1.19 4.62
C GLN A 145 -5.32 2.43 4.10
N ARG A 146 -4.31 2.92 4.84
CA ARG A 146 -3.47 4.04 4.38
C ARG A 146 -2.67 3.68 3.13
N VAL A 147 -2.14 2.45 3.05
CA VAL A 147 -1.46 1.94 1.86
C VAL A 147 -2.40 1.89 0.66
N VAL A 148 -3.63 1.38 0.83
CA VAL A 148 -4.66 1.36 -0.21
C VAL A 148 -5.06 2.78 -0.64
N ASN A 149 -5.20 3.70 0.30
CA ASN A 149 -5.52 5.09 0.01
C ASN A 149 -4.42 5.77 -0.81
N ALA A 150 -3.15 5.56 -0.45
CA ALA A 150 -2.00 6.09 -1.19
C ALA A 150 -1.95 5.50 -2.62
N PHE A 151 -2.19 4.20 -2.78
CA PHE A 151 -2.31 3.57 -4.09
C PHE A 151 -3.41 4.23 -4.95
N ASN A 152 -4.59 4.43 -4.38
CA ASN A 152 -5.74 5.00 -5.08
C ASN A 152 -5.59 6.49 -5.39
N ALA A 153 -4.82 7.22 -4.58
CA ALA A 153 -4.42 8.61 -4.82
C ALA A 153 -3.20 8.72 -5.75
N ASP A 154 -2.68 7.58 -6.24
CA ASP A 154 -1.51 7.51 -7.12
C ASP A 154 -0.22 8.10 -6.51
N CYS A 155 -0.13 8.13 -5.17
CA CYS A 155 1.06 8.43 -4.40
C CYS A 155 2.00 7.22 -4.40
N ILE A 156 2.89 7.15 -5.39
CA ILE A 156 3.70 5.97 -5.67
C ILE A 156 5.16 6.26 -5.37
N SER A 157 5.74 5.51 -4.43
CA SER A 157 7.15 5.63 -4.05
C SER A 157 8.08 5.40 -5.23
N VAL A 158 9.26 6.01 -5.21
CA VAL A 158 10.32 5.73 -6.18
C VAL A 158 11.13 4.53 -5.69
N VAL A 159 11.21 3.49 -6.52
CA VAL A 159 11.92 2.24 -6.19
C VAL A 159 13.05 2.03 -7.18
N PRO A 160 14.31 1.97 -6.74
CA PRO A 160 15.46 1.64 -7.59
C PRO A 160 15.36 0.23 -8.19
N SER A 161 15.93 0.03 -9.37
CA SER A 161 15.81 -1.24 -10.11
C SER A 161 16.72 -2.36 -9.63
N GLN A 162 17.71 -2.06 -8.78
CA GLN A 162 18.71 -3.01 -8.29
C GLN A 162 18.78 -2.96 -6.76
N GLY A 163 19.00 -4.10 -6.13
CA GLY A 163 19.18 -4.16 -4.66
C GLY A 163 18.66 -5.44 -4.02
N THR A 164 18.11 -6.37 -4.79
CA THR A 164 17.63 -7.66 -4.26
C THR A 164 17.99 -8.82 -5.18
N VAL A 165 18.11 -9.98 -4.58
CA VAL A 165 18.22 -11.27 -5.29
C VAL A 165 17.07 -12.22 -4.92
N GLY A 166 16.12 -11.77 -4.09
CA GLY A 166 14.92 -12.51 -3.72
C GLY A 166 15.13 -13.77 -2.89
N ALA A 167 16.33 -13.95 -2.27
CA ALA A 167 16.68 -15.20 -1.58
C ALA A 167 15.83 -15.46 -0.32
N SER A 168 15.47 -14.39 0.42
CA SER A 168 14.63 -14.47 1.64
C SER A 168 13.49 -13.45 1.65
N GLY A 169 13.29 -12.77 0.54
CA GLY A 169 12.34 -11.68 0.33
C GLY A 169 12.99 -10.56 -0.47
N ASP A 170 12.20 -9.63 -0.96
CA ASP A 170 12.63 -8.49 -1.74
C ASP A 170 12.80 -7.25 -0.86
N LEU A 171 13.65 -7.35 0.17
CA LEU A 171 13.75 -6.38 1.25
C LEU A 171 14.04 -4.95 0.75
N ALA A 172 15.05 -4.77 -0.10
CA ALA A 172 15.45 -3.44 -0.56
C ALA A 172 14.35 -2.72 -1.36
N PRO A 173 13.79 -3.28 -2.46
CA PRO A 173 12.73 -2.59 -3.20
C PRO A 173 11.46 -2.37 -2.38
N LEU A 174 11.06 -3.32 -1.53
CA LEU A 174 9.91 -3.16 -0.65
C LEU A 174 10.15 -2.14 0.46
N SER A 175 11.41 -1.97 0.92
CA SER A 175 11.76 -0.90 1.86
C SER A 175 11.65 0.48 1.22
N HIS A 176 12.13 0.67 -0.02
CA HIS A 176 11.91 1.92 -0.75
C HIS A 176 10.41 2.20 -0.95
N LEU A 177 9.63 1.15 -1.25
CA LEU A 177 8.18 1.29 -1.35
C LEU A 177 7.56 1.77 -0.03
N ALA A 178 7.94 1.14 1.08
CA ALA A 178 7.45 1.48 2.42
C ALA A 178 7.91 2.88 2.87
N LEU A 179 9.17 3.25 2.58
CA LEU A 179 9.74 4.55 2.96
C LEU A 179 8.92 5.72 2.40
N GLY A 180 8.57 5.69 1.10
CA GLY A 180 7.70 6.70 0.51
C GLY A 180 6.31 6.74 1.16
N LEU A 181 5.74 5.59 1.51
CA LEU A 181 4.46 5.51 2.22
C LEU A 181 4.54 6.04 3.67
N MET A 182 5.72 6.05 4.28
CA MET A 182 5.99 6.71 5.57
C MET A 182 6.11 8.24 5.42
N GLY A 183 6.10 8.75 4.20
CA GLY A 183 6.30 10.17 3.90
C GLY A 183 7.77 10.57 3.83
N GLU A 184 8.67 9.62 3.64
CA GLU A 184 10.13 9.85 3.55
C GLU A 184 10.65 9.49 2.15
N GLY A 185 11.67 10.23 1.70
CA GLY A 185 12.33 9.98 0.42
C GLY A 185 11.49 10.34 -0.82
N PRO A 186 11.88 9.85 -2.00
CA PRO A 186 11.30 10.26 -3.26
C PRO A 186 9.99 9.53 -3.60
N MET A 187 9.05 10.26 -4.21
CA MET A 187 7.75 9.78 -4.66
C MET A 187 7.41 10.37 -6.04
N TRP A 188 6.69 9.61 -6.84
CA TRP A 188 6.12 10.10 -8.10
C TRP A 188 4.93 11.02 -7.81
N ASP A 189 5.00 12.25 -8.31
CA ASP A 189 3.89 13.19 -8.23
C ASP A 189 2.80 12.82 -9.25
N PRO A 190 1.56 12.54 -8.81
CA PRO A 190 0.48 12.16 -9.71
C PRO A 190 0.06 13.27 -10.68
N GLU A 191 0.26 14.54 -10.33
CA GLU A 191 -0.14 15.67 -11.16
C GLU A 191 0.89 15.99 -12.23
N THR A 192 2.16 16.00 -11.87
CA THR A 192 3.24 16.43 -12.78
C THR A 192 3.98 15.28 -13.45
N GLY A 193 3.87 14.05 -12.90
CA GLY A 193 4.65 12.89 -13.33
C GLY A 193 6.13 12.98 -12.96
N GLN A 194 6.55 14.02 -12.23
CA GLN A 194 7.93 14.21 -11.78
C GLN A 194 8.16 13.53 -10.42
N ILE A 195 9.43 13.44 -10.04
CA ILE A 195 9.81 12.94 -8.72
C ILE A 195 9.96 14.14 -7.77
N GLY A 196 9.41 14.02 -6.57
CA GLY A 196 9.52 15.00 -5.50
C GLY A 196 9.52 14.32 -4.12
N GLU A 197 9.51 15.12 -3.05
CA GLU A 197 9.49 14.63 -1.68
C GLU A 197 8.15 13.99 -1.33
N ALA A 198 8.20 12.79 -0.76
CA ALA A 198 7.01 12.01 -0.42
C ALA A 198 6.07 12.74 0.54
N SER A 199 6.61 13.42 1.57
CA SER A 199 5.83 14.20 2.53
C SER A 199 4.96 15.26 1.86
N ASP A 200 5.52 15.99 0.90
CA ASP A 200 4.82 17.08 0.22
C ASP A 200 3.77 16.55 -0.75
N ILE A 201 4.11 15.51 -1.51
CA ILE A 201 3.20 14.87 -2.46
C ILE A 201 2.01 14.25 -1.72
N MET A 202 2.26 13.48 -0.65
CA MET A 202 1.19 12.89 0.15
C MET A 202 0.28 13.95 0.77
N LYS A 203 0.86 15.04 1.29
CA LYS A 203 0.09 16.15 1.87
C LYS A 203 -0.83 16.80 0.84
N ARG A 204 -0.33 17.12 -0.35
CA ARG A 204 -1.16 17.70 -1.44
C ARG A 204 -2.29 16.77 -1.85
N ASN A 205 -2.04 15.47 -1.90
CA ASN A 205 -3.02 14.45 -2.29
C ASN A 205 -3.86 13.92 -1.10
N LYS A 206 -3.81 14.59 0.07
CA LYS A 206 -4.58 14.26 1.28
C LYS A 206 -4.34 12.82 1.76
N CYS A 207 -3.19 12.26 1.47
CA CYS A 207 -2.76 10.96 1.97
C CYS A 207 -2.07 11.10 3.32
N VAL A 208 -2.44 10.26 4.27
CA VAL A 208 -1.82 10.23 5.59
C VAL A 208 -0.69 9.21 5.56
N PRO A 209 0.56 9.60 5.87
CA PRO A 209 1.68 8.67 5.97
C PRO A 209 1.38 7.52 6.95
N ILE A 210 1.91 6.33 6.64
CA ILE A 210 1.82 5.20 7.56
C ILE A 210 2.76 5.44 8.75
N LYS A 211 2.32 4.98 9.93
CA LYS A 211 3.15 4.87 11.14
C LYS A 211 3.18 3.39 11.50
N LEU A 212 4.37 2.82 11.52
CA LEU A 212 4.55 1.40 11.67
C LEU A 212 4.51 1.00 13.13
N LYS A 213 3.63 0.06 13.47
CA LYS A 213 3.58 -0.60 14.78
C LYS A 213 4.42 -1.88 14.77
N ALA A 214 4.59 -2.51 15.93
CA ALA A 214 5.29 -3.78 16.06
C ALA A 214 4.88 -4.76 14.94
N LYS A 215 5.86 -5.41 14.31
CA LYS A 215 5.77 -6.31 13.16
C LYS A 215 5.43 -5.66 11.81
N GLU A 216 4.93 -4.44 11.76
CA GLU A 216 4.45 -3.84 10.50
C GLU A 216 5.57 -3.49 9.52
N GLY A 217 6.76 -3.12 10.01
CA GLY A 217 7.93 -2.95 9.15
C GLY A 217 8.28 -4.25 8.44
N LEU A 218 8.42 -5.35 9.20
CA LEU A 218 8.65 -6.67 8.61
C LEU A 218 7.51 -7.09 7.68
N ALA A 219 6.24 -6.84 8.06
CA ALA A 219 5.09 -7.12 7.21
C ALA A 219 5.10 -6.35 5.89
N MET A 220 5.71 -5.18 5.84
CA MET A 220 5.82 -4.38 4.60
C MET A 220 6.94 -4.86 3.67
N ILE A 221 7.99 -5.50 4.15
CA ILE A 221 9.20 -5.75 3.34
C ILE A 221 9.56 -7.22 3.13
N ASN A 222 8.86 -8.14 3.80
CA ASN A 222 9.15 -9.57 3.69
C ASN A 222 7.93 -10.43 3.36
#